data_185259fcbd25a019e23670b8c577dfbf
#
_entry.id   185259fcbd25a019e23670b8c577dfbf
#
_cell.length_a   1.000
_cell.length_b   1.000
_cell.length_c   1.000
_cell.angle_alpha   90.00
_cell.angle_beta   90.00
_cell.angle_gamma   90.00
#
_symmetry.space_group_name_H-M   'P 1'
#
loop_
_entity.id
_entity.type
_entity.pdbx_description
1 polymer ?
#
loop_
_entity_poly.entity_id
_entity_poly.type
_entity_poly.pdbx_seq_one_letter_code
_entity_poly.pdbx_strand_id
1 'polypeptide(L)'
;MSESHRNKSQEKNHNSKVASELNNLIQIISGTSSLIENIWEGRPGSEKYFEMLRASIERAEQVTAQLVAQAGGTNRKRLLPSDLEQRFDEALIAGAPNQRKHSILVVDDEPMALELLHGVLTDAGYEVAVAQSGFESLDLFRRDTQAFDLILTDLSMPLMDGEETFERLRQMSPTVNVVLMAGFVDSGRLEKMMNNGLSGFVGKPFAPVEILAVVTSVISAADQKEGTSGIAAAV
;
A
#
# COMPACT_ATOMS: atom_id res chain seq x y z
N MET A 1 33.95 -5.26 -22.41
CA MET A 1 32.46 -5.21 -22.38
C MET A 1 31.83 -5.27 -20.97
N SER A 2 32.57 -5.57 -19.90
CA SER A 2 32.03 -5.80 -18.54
C SER A 2 31.82 -4.54 -17.66
N GLU A 3 32.61 -3.50 -17.77
CA GLU A 3 32.52 -2.30 -16.92
C GLU A 3 31.32 -1.39 -17.26
N SER A 4 30.98 -1.24 -18.54
CA SER A 4 29.84 -0.43 -18.98
C SER A 4 28.50 -1.01 -18.54
N HIS A 5 28.36 -2.34 -18.46
CA HIS A 5 27.13 -2.99 -17.96
C HIS A 5 27.01 -2.88 -16.44
N ARG A 6 28.12 -2.95 -15.71
CA ARG A 6 28.15 -2.84 -14.24
C ARG A 6 27.81 -1.41 -13.79
N ASN A 7 28.29 -0.41 -14.51
CA ASN A 7 28.00 1.00 -14.22
C ASN A 7 26.51 1.34 -14.47
N LYS A 8 25.94 0.87 -15.59
CA LYS A 8 24.50 1.05 -15.87
C LYS A 8 23.59 0.37 -14.85
N SER A 9 23.97 -0.81 -14.35
CA SER A 9 23.20 -1.51 -13.33
C SER A 9 23.26 -0.80 -11.97
N GLN A 10 24.41 -0.24 -11.59
CA GLN A 10 24.55 0.53 -10.36
C GLN A 10 23.79 1.85 -10.41
N GLU A 11 23.83 2.55 -11.55
CA GLU A 11 23.10 3.78 -11.78
C GLU A 11 21.56 3.55 -11.75
N LYS A 12 21.11 2.46 -12.36
CA LYS A 12 19.69 2.05 -12.32
C LYS A 12 19.23 1.74 -10.91
N ASN A 13 20.03 1.01 -10.11
CA ASN A 13 19.72 0.72 -8.71
C ASN A 13 19.72 1.99 -7.85
N HIS A 14 20.63 2.91 -8.08
CA HIS A 14 20.66 4.19 -7.38
C HIS A 14 19.39 5.01 -7.66
N ASN A 15 19.04 5.15 -8.94
CA ASN A 15 17.84 5.89 -9.34
C ASN A 15 16.54 5.27 -8.80
N SER A 16 16.45 3.94 -8.72
CA SER A 16 15.29 3.27 -8.16
C SER A 16 15.13 3.53 -6.65
N LYS A 17 16.23 3.55 -5.91
CA LYS A 17 16.24 3.87 -4.48
C LYS A 17 15.83 5.33 -4.23
N VAL A 18 16.43 6.26 -4.98
CA VAL A 18 16.08 7.69 -4.91
C VAL A 18 14.61 7.93 -5.25
N ALA A 19 14.08 7.26 -6.29
CA ALA A 19 12.67 7.35 -6.65
C ALA A 19 11.74 6.81 -5.55
N SER A 20 12.12 5.71 -4.89
CA SER A 20 11.37 5.16 -3.76
C SER A 20 11.35 6.12 -2.56
N GLU A 21 12.50 6.68 -2.18
CA GLU A 21 12.62 7.65 -1.10
C GLU A 21 11.80 8.93 -1.39
N LEU A 22 11.86 9.45 -2.62
CA LEU A 22 11.05 10.60 -3.03
C LEU A 22 9.54 10.31 -2.95
N ASN A 23 9.10 9.16 -3.42
CA ASN A 23 7.69 8.76 -3.34
C ASN A 23 7.21 8.64 -1.88
N ASN A 24 8.04 8.12 -0.97
CA ASN A 24 7.71 8.06 0.45
C ASN A 24 7.54 9.47 1.05
N LEU A 25 8.46 10.40 0.75
CA LEU A 25 8.34 11.80 1.20
C LEU A 25 7.09 12.48 0.64
N ILE A 26 6.80 12.30 -0.65
CA ILE A 26 5.61 12.86 -1.29
C ILE A 26 4.35 12.25 -0.64
N GLN A 27 4.34 10.96 -0.34
CA GLN A 27 3.23 10.29 0.35
C GLN A 27 2.93 10.93 1.71
N ILE A 28 3.97 11.17 2.51
CA ILE A 28 3.84 11.80 3.83
C ILE A 28 3.32 13.24 3.69
N ILE A 29 3.89 14.02 2.77
CA ILE A 29 3.48 15.41 2.55
C ILE A 29 2.03 15.47 2.07
N SER A 30 1.64 14.64 1.10
CA SER A 30 0.29 14.59 0.56
C SER A 30 -0.74 14.18 1.63
N GLY A 31 -0.46 13.11 2.37
CA GLY A 31 -1.34 12.63 3.43
C GLY A 31 -1.48 13.65 4.57
N THR A 32 -0.38 14.24 5.02
CA THR A 32 -0.41 15.27 6.06
C THR A 32 -1.14 16.53 5.59
N SER A 33 -0.95 16.94 4.33
CA SER A 33 -1.67 18.07 3.74
C SER A 33 -3.18 17.84 3.76
N SER A 34 -3.65 16.65 3.38
CA SER A 34 -5.06 16.29 3.38
C SER A 34 -5.67 16.32 4.79
N LEU A 35 -4.93 15.85 5.80
CA LEU A 35 -5.37 15.91 7.20
C LEU A 35 -5.47 17.34 7.71
N ILE A 36 -4.48 18.20 7.40
CA ILE A 36 -4.49 19.61 7.78
C ILE A 36 -5.63 20.34 7.07
N GLU A 37 -5.88 20.06 5.80
CA GLU A 37 -6.97 20.65 5.03
C GLU A 37 -8.32 20.38 5.69
N ASN A 38 -8.59 19.16 6.14
CA ASN A 38 -9.81 18.79 6.86
C ASN A 38 -9.96 19.56 8.19
N ILE A 39 -8.85 19.82 8.92
CA ILE A 39 -8.89 20.59 10.18
C ILE A 39 -9.12 22.07 9.94
N TRP A 40 -8.65 22.60 8.80
CA TRP A 40 -8.68 24.04 8.47
C TRP A 40 -9.82 24.42 7.52
N GLU A 41 -10.66 23.49 7.17
CA GLU A 41 -11.78 23.72 6.27
C GLU A 41 -12.64 24.91 6.73
N GLY A 42 -12.87 25.86 5.82
CA GLY A 42 -13.67 27.06 6.09
C GLY A 42 -12.93 28.23 6.76
N ARG A 43 -11.61 28.19 6.99
CA ARG A 43 -10.87 29.36 7.44
C ARG A 43 -10.51 30.27 6.24
N PRO A 44 -10.94 31.55 6.24
CA PRO A 44 -10.70 32.46 5.13
C PRO A 44 -9.20 32.59 4.83
N GLY A 45 -8.82 32.39 3.55
CA GLY A 45 -7.45 32.56 3.06
C GLY A 45 -6.57 31.33 3.14
N SER A 46 -7.06 30.20 3.69
CA SER A 46 -6.30 28.92 3.70
C SER A 46 -6.33 28.23 2.33
N GLU A 47 -7.41 28.35 1.56
CA GLU A 47 -7.65 27.69 0.29
C GLU A 47 -6.49 27.90 -0.71
N LYS A 48 -6.01 29.13 -0.85
CA LYS A 48 -4.89 29.45 -1.74
C LYS A 48 -3.61 28.70 -1.40
N TYR A 49 -3.32 28.51 -0.12
CA TYR A 49 -2.11 27.80 0.32
C TYR A 49 -2.23 26.30 0.08
N PHE A 50 -3.41 25.73 0.28
CA PHE A 50 -3.67 24.31 -0.03
C PHE A 50 -3.63 24.05 -1.54
N GLU A 51 -4.17 24.95 -2.37
CA GLU A 51 -4.04 24.87 -3.83
C GLU A 51 -2.56 24.89 -4.28
N MET A 52 -1.75 25.80 -3.71
CA MET A 52 -0.31 25.86 -4.01
C MET A 52 0.42 24.59 -3.56
N LEU A 53 0.05 24.04 -2.40
CA LEU A 53 0.65 22.81 -1.88
C LEU A 53 0.28 21.62 -2.76
N ARG A 54 -1.00 21.46 -3.12
CA ARG A 54 -1.46 20.42 -4.06
C ARG A 54 -0.73 20.50 -5.40
N ALA A 55 -0.64 21.67 -6.00
CA ALA A 55 0.09 21.88 -7.26
C ALA A 55 1.58 21.51 -7.13
N SER A 56 2.19 21.77 -5.97
CA SER A 56 3.60 21.42 -5.72
C SER A 56 3.78 19.90 -5.56
N ILE A 57 2.85 19.22 -4.89
CA ILE A 57 2.82 17.76 -4.75
C ILE A 57 2.66 17.11 -6.12
N GLU A 58 1.67 17.53 -6.92
CA GLU A 58 1.45 17.01 -8.28
C GLU A 58 2.69 17.15 -9.17
N ARG A 59 3.40 18.26 -9.05
CA ARG A 59 4.64 18.48 -9.79
C ARG A 59 5.75 17.54 -9.34
N ALA A 60 5.89 17.31 -8.03
CA ALA A 60 6.85 16.37 -7.47
C ALA A 60 6.52 14.92 -7.90
N GLU A 61 5.25 14.54 -7.90
CA GLU A 61 4.77 13.25 -8.40
C GLU A 61 5.16 13.03 -9.87
N GLN A 62 4.96 14.03 -10.74
CA GLN A 62 5.33 13.94 -12.14
C GLN A 62 6.82 13.73 -12.35
N VAL A 63 7.66 14.47 -11.61
CA VAL A 63 9.13 14.31 -11.68
C VAL A 63 9.54 12.92 -11.21
N THR A 64 8.95 12.44 -10.12
CA THR A 64 9.25 11.12 -9.58
C THR A 64 8.79 10.00 -10.52
N ALA A 65 7.61 10.14 -11.14
CA ALA A 65 7.12 9.20 -12.14
C ALA A 65 8.06 9.07 -13.35
N GLN A 66 8.70 10.17 -13.79
CA GLN A 66 9.72 10.14 -14.84
C GLN A 66 10.98 9.36 -14.39
N LEU A 67 11.42 9.55 -13.15
CA LEU A 67 12.56 8.81 -12.59
C LEU A 67 12.27 7.32 -12.48
N VAL A 68 11.07 6.95 -12.03
CA VAL A 68 10.58 5.55 -11.97
C VAL A 68 10.61 4.90 -13.36
N ALA A 69 10.08 5.59 -14.39
CA ALA A 69 10.08 5.08 -15.75
C ALA A 69 11.50 4.90 -16.31
N GLN A 70 12.41 5.85 -16.06
CA GLN A 70 13.81 5.76 -16.49
C GLN A 70 14.54 4.61 -15.79
N ALA A 71 14.22 4.32 -14.54
CA ALA A 71 14.76 3.19 -13.79
C ALA A 71 14.17 1.82 -14.21
N GLY A 72 13.13 1.81 -15.07
CA GLY A 72 12.44 0.60 -15.53
C GLY A 72 11.39 0.08 -14.55
N GLY A 73 10.92 0.93 -13.63
CA GLY A 73 9.78 0.65 -12.77
C GLY A 73 8.43 0.85 -13.47
N THR A 74 7.38 0.40 -12.83
CA THR A 74 6.01 0.61 -13.31
C THR A 74 5.42 1.92 -12.76
N ASN A 75 4.70 2.64 -13.60
CA ASN A 75 3.89 3.80 -13.20
C ASN A 75 2.45 3.41 -12.82
N ARG A 76 2.18 2.12 -12.61
CA ARG A 76 0.85 1.68 -12.19
C ARG A 76 0.56 2.22 -10.79
N LYS A 77 -0.53 2.98 -10.68
CA LYS A 77 -1.03 3.48 -9.39
C LYS A 77 -1.63 2.34 -8.56
N ARG A 78 -2.21 1.34 -9.22
CA ARG A 78 -2.88 0.21 -8.57
C ARG A 78 -2.81 -1.03 -9.46
N LEU A 79 -2.74 -2.19 -8.84
CA LEU A 79 -2.98 -3.48 -9.49
C LEU A 79 -3.78 -4.35 -8.53
N LEU A 80 -4.98 -4.70 -8.93
CA LEU A 80 -5.87 -5.62 -8.22
C LEU A 80 -6.22 -6.80 -9.14
N PRO A 81 -6.54 -7.98 -8.59
CA PRO A 81 -7.21 -9.03 -9.34
C PRO A 81 -8.50 -8.51 -10.00
N SER A 82 -8.87 -9.07 -11.16
CA SER A 82 -9.97 -8.53 -11.98
C SER A 82 -11.33 -8.51 -11.27
N ASP A 83 -11.56 -9.44 -10.34
CA ASP A 83 -12.76 -9.51 -9.50
C ASP A 83 -12.79 -8.43 -8.40
N LEU A 84 -11.65 -7.84 -8.07
CA LEU A 84 -11.53 -6.76 -7.07
C LEU A 84 -11.56 -5.36 -7.71
N GLU A 85 -11.24 -5.21 -9.00
CA GLU A 85 -11.27 -3.89 -9.66
C GLU A 85 -12.68 -3.28 -9.64
N GLN A 86 -13.73 -4.06 -9.92
CA GLN A 86 -15.11 -3.57 -9.85
C GLN A 86 -15.49 -3.14 -8.41
N ARG A 87 -15.07 -3.93 -7.41
CA ARG A 87 -15.33 -3.64 -6.00
C ARG A 87 -14.59 -2.39 -5.52
N PHE A 88 -13.40 -2.13 -6.06
CA PHE A 88 -12.67 -0.90 -5.78
C PHE A 88 -13.46 0.33 -6.23
N ASP A 89 -14.03 0.31 -7.43
CA ASP A 89 -14.81 1.44 -7.95
C ASP A 89 -16.09 1.65 -7.12
N GLU A 90 -16.74 0.57 -6.67
CA GLU A 90 -17.90 0.63 -5.78
C GLU A 90 -17.51 1.19 -4.40
N ALA A 91 -16.40 0.75 -3.82
CA ALA A 91 -15.92 1.20 -2.51
C ALA A 91 -15.46 2.67 -2.53
N LEU A 92 -14.89 3.13 -3.65
CA LEU A 92 -14.50 4.52 -3.85
C LEU A 92 -15.70 5.48 -3.79
N ILE A 93 -16.86 5.01 -4.26
CA ILE A 93 -18.11 5.79 -4.29
C ILE A 93 -18.85 5.71 -2.96
N ALA A 94 -18.90 4.54 -2.34
CA ALA A 94 -19.75 4.26 -1.19
C ALA A 94 -19.13 4.68 0.17
N GLY A 95 -17.81 4.88 0.22
CA GLY A 95 -17.07 4.93 1.48
C GLY A 95 -17.02 3.54 2.16
N ALA A 96 -16.26 3.41 3.22
CA ALA A 96 -16.09 2.12 3.91
C ALA A 96 -17.37 1.71 4.67
N PRO A 97 -18.10 0.68 4.22
CA PRO A 97 -19.20 0.13 5.02
C PRO A 97 -18.61 -0.84 6.03
N ASN A 98 -18.74 -0.56 7.32
CA ASN A 98 -18.26 -1.55 8.27
C ASN A 98 -19.30 -1.90 9.33
N GLN A 99 -19.78 -3.14 9.28
CA GLN A 99 -20.57 -3.77 10.36
C GLN A 99 -19.72 -4.72 11.24
N ARG A 100 -18.53 -5.14 10.79
CA ARG A 100 -17.57 -5.97 11.52
C ARG A 100 -16.25 -5.22 11.65
N LYS A 101 -15.67 -5.22 12.84
CA LYS A 101 -14.32 -4.68 13.03
C LYS A 101 -13.32 -5.65 12.42
N HIS A 102 -12.69 -5.22 11.34
CA HIS A 102 -11.59 -5.94 10.71
C HIS A 102 -10.26 -5.47 11.23
N SER A 103 -9.32 -6.40 11.36
CA SER A 103 -7.98 -6.13 11.87
C SER A 103 -6.97 -6.08 10.73
N ILE A 104 -6.20 -4.99 10.68
CA ILE A 104 -5.21 -4.74 9.64
C ILE A 104 -3.83 -4.60 10.28
N LEU A 105 -2.82 -5.30 9.75
CA LEU A 105 -1.43 -5.08 10.08
C LEU A 105 -0.78 -4.20 9.01
N VAL A 106 -0.24 -3.05 9.42
CA VAL A 106 0.52 -2.14 8.56
C VAL A 106 2.01 -2.32 8.83
N VAL A 107 2.79 -2.54 7.78
CA VAL A 107 4.24 -2.81 7.85
C VAL A 107 4.99 -1.80 6.97
N ASP A 108 5.77 -0.92 7.59
CA ASP A 108 6.57 0.10 6.92
C ASP A 108 7.73 0.50 7.85
N ASP A 109 8.93 0.69 7.33
CA ASP A 109 10.07 1.10 8.15
C ASP A 109 10.09 2.62 8.45
N GLU A 110 9.22 3.39 7.81
CA GLU A 110 9.08 4.83 8.03
C GLU A 110 8.00 5.11 9.10
N PRO A 111 8.37 5.61 10.30
CA PRO A 111 7.41 5.84 11.38
C PRO A 111 6.27 6.80 11.02
N MET A 112 6.54 7.82 10.19
CA MET A 112 5.52 8.78 9.78
C MET A 112 4.50 8.16 8.81
N ALA A 113 4.92 7.22 7.97
CA ALA A 113 4.02 6.46 7.10
C ALA A 113 3.11 5.55 7.93
N LEU A 114 3.66 4.89 8.95
CA LEU A 114 2.88 4.09 9.89
C LEU A 114 1.83 4.92 10.65
N GLU A 115 2.22 6.08 11.18
CA GLU A 115 1.31 6.99 11.89
C GLU A 115 0.19 7.47 10.99
N LEU A 116 0.50 7.88 9.74
CA LEU A 116 -0.48 8.31 8.75
C LEU A 116 -1.48 7.20 8.43
N LEU A 117 -0.99 6.01 8.08
CA LEU A 117 -1.85 4.88 7.72
C LEU A 117 -2.67 4.38 8.91
N HIS A 118 -2.07 4.34 10.11
CA HIS A 118 -2.78 4.01 11.34
C HIS A 118 -3.96 4.97 11.56
N GLY A 119 -3.75 6.28 11.43
CA GLY A 119 -4.80 7.30 11.58
C GLY A 119 -5.91 7.10 10.55
N VAL A 120 -5.58 7.06 9.26
CA VAL A 120 -6.55 6.90 8.16
C VAL A 120 -7.39 5.65 8.30
N LEU A 121 -6.79 4.52 8.64
CA LEU A 121 -7.52 3.24 8.77
C LEU A 121 -8.34 3.18 10.07
N THR A 122 -7.84 3.72 11.17
CA THR A 122 -8.58 3.77 12.44
C THR A 122 -9.80 4.68 12.35
N ASP A 123 -9.65 5.84 11.69
CA ASP A 123 -10.77 6.76 11.43
C ASP A 123 -11.85 6.13 10.55
N ALA A 124 -11.47 5.21 9.66
CA ALA A 124 -12.38 4.41 8.85
C ALA A 124 -13.01 3.22 9.62
N GLY A 125 -12.64 3.00 10.89
CA GLY A 125 -13.25 2.00 11.77
C GLY A 125 -12.53 0.64 11.83
N TYR A 126 -11.34 0.51 11.24
CA TYR A 126 -10.52 -0.70 11.33
C TYR A 126 -9.74 -0.78 12.65
N GLU A 127 -9.47 -1.99 13.13
CA GLU A 127 -8.46 -2.23 14.16
C GLU A 127 -7.09 -2.34 13.51
N VAL A 128 -6.13 -1.50 13.94
CA VAL A 128 -4.85 -1.37 13.26
C VAL A 128 -3.70 -1.72 14.19
N ALA A 129 -2.89 -2.69 13.81
CA ALA A 129 -1.58 -2.94 14.37
C ALA A 129 -0.50 -2.44 13.40
N VAL A 130 0.66 -2.08 13.92
CA VAL A 130 1.79 -1.61 13.13
C VAL A 130 3.03 -2.44 13.41
N ALA A 131 3.89 -2.59 12.39
CA ALA A 131 5.20 -3.20 12.49
C ALA A 131 6.22 -2.37 11.70
N GLN A 132 7.40 -2.13 12.26
CA GLN A 132 8.45 -1.33 11.65
C GLN A 132 9.42 -2.14 10.78
N SER A 133 9.15 -3.43 10.59
CA SER A 133 9.97 -4.31 9.76
C SER A 133 9.23 -5.59 9.38
N GLY A 134 9.69 -6.25 8.30
CA GLY A 134 9.20 -7.57 7.93
C GLY A 134 9.38 -8.61 9.06
N PHE A 135 10.48 -8.55 9.83
CA PHE A 135 10.69 -9.46 10.97
C PHE A 135 9.64 -9.29 12.06
N GLU A 136 9.36 -8.04 12.44
CA GLU A 136 8.34 -7.74 13.45
C GLU A 136 6.95 -8.18 13.00
N SER A 137 6.61 -7.95 11.73
CA SER A 137 5.35 -8.40 11.15
C SER A 137 5.17 -9.92 11.20
N LEU A 138 6.24 -10.68 10.89
CA LEU A 138 6.22 -12.13 10.99
C LEU A 138 6.09 -12.62 12.44
N ASP A 139 6.70 -11.93 13.40
CA ASP A 139 6.57 -12.28 14.81
C ASP A 139 5.16 -12.01 15.35
N LEU A 140 4.53 -10.91 14.94
CA LEU A 140 3.13 -10.63 15.25
C LEU A 140 2.20 -11.68 14.64
N PHE A 141 2.37 -11.97 13.34
CA PHE A 141 1.54 -12.92 12.61
C PHE A 141 1.71 -14.36 13.11
N ARG A 142 2.91 -14.76 13.55
CA ARG A 142 3.18 -16.09 14.09
C ARG A 142 2.43 -16.38 15.40
N ARG A 143 2.14 -15.35 16.20
CA ARG A 143 1.40 -15.52 17.46
C ARG A 143 -0.03 -15.95 17.23
N ASP A 144 -0.66 -15.41 16.19
CA ASP A 144 -1.98 -15.80 15.72
C ASP A 144 -2.10 -15.46 14.23
N THR A 145 -2.14 -16.49 13.38
CA THR A 145 -2.23 -16.34 11.93
C THR A 145 -3.63 -15.91 11.45
N GLN A 146 -4.60 -15.85 12.35
CA GLN A 146 -5.96 -15.38 12.09
C GLN A 146 -6.22 -13.99 12.70
N ALA A 147 -5.22 -13.38 13.34
CA ALA A 147 -5.37 -12.08 13.99
C ALA A 147 -5.63 -10.93 13.01
N PHE A 148 -5.25 -11.08 11.75
CA PHE A 148 -5.35 -10.01 10.76
C PHE A 148 -6.10 -10.46 9.51
N ASP A 149 -7.12 -9.69 9.13
CA ASP A 149 -7.89 -9.90 7.89
C ASP A 149 -7.10 -9.46 6.66
N LEU A 150 -6.17 -8.49 6.84
CA LEU A 150 -5.34 -7.92 5.79
C LEU A 150 -3.98 -7.47 6.35
N ILE A 151 -2.92 -7.64 5.55
CA ILE A 151 -1.60 -7.07 5.81
C ILE A 151 -1.26 -6.09 4.69
N LEU A 152 -0.99 -4.83 5.05
CA LEU A 152 -0.44 -3.81 4.15
C LEU A 152 1.07 -3.73 4.39
N THR A 153 1.90 -4.03 3.40
CA THR A 153 3.36 -4.00 3.57
C THR A 153 4.03 -3.10 2.54
N ASP A 154 4.97 -2.28 3.01
CA ASP A 154 5.89 -1.60 2.11
C ASP A 154 6.84 -2.59 1.45
N LEU A 155 7.21 -2.32 0.19
CA LEU A 155 8.17 -3.14 -0.55
C LEU A 155 9.61 -2.86 -0.12
N SER A 156 9.98 -1.61 0.13
CA SER A 156 11.36 -1.14 0.18
C SER A 156 11.90 -1.04 1.60
N MET A 157 11.73 -2.07 2.42
CA MET A 157 12.21 -2.10 3.80
C MET A 157 13.64 -2.66 3.93
N PRO A 158 14.44 -2.20 4.92
CA PRO A 158 15.75 -2.75 5.21
C PRO A 158 15.70 -4.20 5.71
N LEU A 159 16.76 -4.96 5.44
CA LEU A 159 17.01 -6.33 5.92
C LEU A 159 16.06 -7.39 5.38
N MET A 160 14.75 -7.14 5.37
CA MET A 160 13.71 -7.99 4.81
C MET A 160 12.72 -7.11 4.07
N ASP A 161 12.68 -7.20 2.75
CA ASP A 161 11.78 -6.42 1.92
C ASP A 161 10.35 -6.98 1.92
N GLY A 162 9.42 -6.24 1.29
CA GLY A 162 8.02 -6.63 1.25
C GLY A 162 7.76 -7.90 0.45
N GLU A 163 8.57 -8.23 -0.57
CA GLU A 163 8.44 -9.50 -1.31
C GLU A 163 8.81 -10.68 -0.42
N GLU A 164 9.95 -10.63 0.26
CA GLU A 164 10.38 -11.69 1.18
C GLU A 164 9.40 -11.81 2.35
N THR A 165 8.89 -10.69 2.87
CA THR A 165 7.85 -10.68 3.92
C THR A 165 6.59 -11.38 3.43
N PHE A 166 6.10 -11.05 2.24
CA PHE A 166 4.93 -11.69 1.62
C PHE A 166 5.15 -13.20 1.43
N GLU A 167 6.29 -13.61 0.88
CA GLU A 167 6.59 -15.03 0.66
C GLU A 167 6.56 -15.83 1.98
N ARG A 168 7.13 -15.28 3.05
CA ARG A 168 7.14 -15.91 4.39
C ARG A 168 5.75 -15.96 5.04
N LEU A 169 4.97 -14.89 4.92
CA LEU A 169 3.58 -14.86 5.38
C LEU A 169 2.73 -15.94 4.67
N ARG A 170 2.90 -16.08 3.36
CA ARG A 170 2.21 -17.11 2.56
C ARG A 170 2.62 -18.53 2.92
N GLN A 171 3.87 -18.76 3.34
CA GLN A 171 4.29 -20.06 3.87
C GLN A 171 3.63 -20.39 5.21
N MET A 172 3.32 -19.38 6.04
CA MET A 172 2.66 -19.56 7.33
C MET A 172 1.13 -19.71 7.17
N SER A 173 0.53 -18.93 6.27
CA SER A 173 -0.89 -19.00 5.94
C SER A 173 -1.08 -18.80 4.43
N PRO A 174 -1.40 -19.87 3.67
CA PRO A 174 -1.60 -19.79 2.22
C PRO A 174 -2.76 -18.88 1.77
N THR A 175 -3.65 -18.51 2.66
CA THR A 175 -4.84 -17.68 2.36
C THR A 175 -4.75 -16.26 2.88
N VAL A 176 -3.61 -15.87 3.50
CA VAL A 176 -3.43 -14.51 4.04
C VAL A 176 -3.57 -13.46 2.94
N ASN A 177 -4.38 -12.44 3.19
CA ASN A 177 -4.48 -11.30 2.29
C ASN A 177 -3.32 -10.34 2.53
N VAL A 178 -2.56 -10.09 1.47
CA VAL A 178 -1.45 -9.13 1.51
C VAL A 178 -1.60 -8.15 0.36
N VAL A 179 -1.54 -6.86 0.68
CA VAL A 179 -1.45 -5.76 -0.29
C VAL A 179 -0.08 -5.12 -0.14
N LEU A 180 0.60 -4.98 -1.26
CA LEU A 180 1.92 -4.37 -1.32
C LEU A 180 1.80 -2.87 -1.62
N MET A 181 2.57 -2.06 -0.91
CA MET A 181 2.72 -0.63 -1.18
C MET A 181 4.14 -0.37 -1.69
N ALA A 182 4.31 0.42 -2.74
CA ALA A 182 5.66 0.78 -3.19
C ALA A 182 5.69 2.06 -4.01
N GLY A 183 6.75 2.85 -3.82
CA GLY A 183 7.09 3.97 -4.71
C GLY A 183 7.74 3.55 -6.01
N PHE A 184 8.39 2.37 -6.00
CA PHE A 184 9.02 1.76 -7.17
C PHE A 184 8.89 0.24 -7.10
N VAL A 185 8.47 -0.38 -8.20
CA VAL A 185 8.53 -1.84 -8.36
C VAL A 185 8.77 -2.18 -9.83
N ASP A 186 9.62 -3.17 -10.08
CA ASP A 186 9.80 -3.74 -11.41
C ASP A 186 8.54 -4.50 -11.83
N SER A 187 8.12 -4.32 -13.10
CA SER A 187 6.87 -4.90 -13.60
C SER A 187 6.85 -6.44 -13.55
N GLY A 188 7.97 -7.07 -13.90
CA GLY A 188 8.07 -8.53 -13.88
C GLY A 188 8.04 -9.09 -12.45
N ARG A 189 8.67 -8.38 -11.52
CA ARG A 189 8.64 -8.70 -10.08
C ARG A 189 7.21 -8.61 -9.53
N LEU A 190 6.49 -7.55 -9.87
CA LEU A 190 5.10 -7.37 -9.45
C LEU A 190 4.18 -8.46 -10.02
N GLU A 191 4.30 -8.77 -11.32
CA GLU A 191 3.52 -9.82 -11.97
C GLU A 191 3.77 -11.20 -11.33
N LYS A 192 5.02 -11.51 -10.99
CA LYS A 192 5.36 -12.74 -10.26
C LYS A 192 4.65 -12.82 -8.91
N MET A 193 4.67 -11.73 -8.11
CA MET A 193 3.98 -11.69 -6.82
C MET A 193 2.45 -11.83 -6.97
N MET A 194 1.84 -11.17 -7.96
CA MET A 194 0.41 -11.32 -8.25
C MET A 194 0.05 -12.75 -8.61
N ASN A 195 0.84 -13.42 -9.45
CA ASN A 195 0.65 -14.83 -9.81
C ASN A 195 0.85 -15.78 -8.61
N ASN A 196 1.64 -15.37 -7.61
CA ASN A 196 1.83 -16.10 -6.35
C ASN A 196 0.76 -15.79 -5.30
N GLY A 197 -0.29 -15.03 -5.66
CA GLY A 197 -1.46 -14.78 -4.81
C GLY A 197 -1.36 -13.54 -3.94
N LEU A 198 -0.56 -12.53 -4.35
CA LEU A 198 -0.66 -11.20 -3.77
C LEU A 198 -2.06 -10.64 -4.00
N SER A 199 -2.73 -10.14 -2.95
CA SER A 199 -4.12 -9.68 -3.02
C SER A 199 -4.27 -8.33 -3.72
N GLY A 200 -3.22 -7.54 -3.79
CA GLY A 200 -3.22 -6.26 -4.50
C GLY A 200 -1.92 -5.50 -4.37
N PHE A 201 -1.82 -4.43 -5.13
CA PHE A 201 -0.72 -3.49 -5.13
C PHE A 201 -1.23 -2.05 -5.19
N VAL A 202 -0.59 -1.15 -4.44
CA VAL A 202 -0.84 0.29 -4.47
C VAL A 202 0.49 1.03 -4.66
N GLY A 203 0.55 1.83 -5.72
CA GLY A 203 1.73 2.66 -6.01
C GLY A 203 1.73 3.93 -5.18
N LYS A 204 2.78 4.17 -4.40
CA LYS A 204 3.03 5.44 -3.71
C LYS A 204 3.43 6.52 -4.73
N PRO A 205 2.97 7.77 -4.56
CA PRO A 205 2.02 8.23 -3.57
C PRO A 205 0.57 7.88 -3.91
N PHE A 206 -0.25 7.64 -2.88
CA PHE A 206 -1.69 7.38 -2.99
C PHE A 206 -2.48 8.30 -2.05
N ALA A 207 -3.70 8.65 -2.45
CA ALA A 207 -4.61 9.39 -1.59
C ALA A 207 -5.21 8.48 -0.50
N PRO A 208 -5.60 9.02 0.69
CA PRO A 208 -6.27 8.24 1.72
C PRO A 208 -7.49 7.46 1.22
N VAL A 209 -8.29 8.04 0.35
CA VAL A 209 -9.47 7.40 -0.25
C VAL A 209 -9.10 6.20 -1.12
N GLU A 210 -7.96 6.23 -1.81
CA GLU A 210 -7.51 5.13 -2.68
C GLU A 210 -7.09 3.90 -1.85
N ILE A 211 -6.32 4.10 -0.78
CA ILE A 211 -5.94 2.98 0.10
C ILE A 211 -7.14 2.39 0.82
N LEU A 212 -8.08 3.22 1.29
CA LEU A 212 -9.33 2.75 1.90
C LEU A 212 -10.17 1.93 0.93
N ALA A 213 -10.29 2.34 -0.33
CA ALA A 213 -11.02 1.59 -1.33
C ALA A 213 -10.37 0.24 -1.65
N VAL A 214 -9.02 0.17 -1.72
CA VAL A 214 -8.29 -1.09 -1.88
C VAL A 214 -8.52 -2.03 -0.69
N VAL A 215 -8.37 -1.53 0.53
CA VAL A 215 -8.60 -2.28 1.76
C VAL A 215 -10.02 -2.85 1.80
N THR A 216 -11.02 -2.01 1.57
CA THR A 216 -12.42 -2.41 1.56
C THR A 216 -12.70 -3.49 0.50
N SER A 217 -12.16 -3.34 -0.71
CA SER A 217 -12.35 -4.31 -1.79
C SER A 217 -11.79 -5.69 -1.45
N VAL A 218 -10.56 -5.73 -0.89
CA VAL A 218 -9.89 -6.98 -0.52
C VAL A 218 -10.63 -7.68 0.62
N ILE A 219 -10.97 -6.95 1.68
CA ILE A 219 -11.68 -7.50 2.86
C ILE A 219 -13.06 -8.01 2.47
N SER A 220 -13.86 -7.22 1.72
CA SER A 220 -15.19 -7.63 1.28
C SER A 220 -15.17 -8.88 0.40
N ALA A 221 -14.11 -9.08 -0.40
CA ALA A 221 -13.96 -10.30 -1.19
C ALA A 221 -13.61 -11.51 -0.32
N ALA A 222 -12.84 -11.34 0.73
CA ALA A 222 -12.50 -12.39 1.69
C ALA A 222 -13.74 -12.86 2.45
N ASP A 223 -14.54 -11.93 3.00
CA ASP A 223 -15.78 -12.22 3.72
C ASP A 223 -16.77 -13.05 2.88
N GLN A 224 -16.88 -12.77 1.58
CA GLN A 224 -17.79 -13.52 0.70
C GLN A 224 -17.31 -14.95 0.44
N LYS A 225 -15.99 -15.17 0.36
CA LYS A 225 -15.42 -16.51 0.21
C LYS A 225 -15.68 -17.36 1.45
N GLU A 226 -15.54 -16.79 2.65
CA GLU A 226 -15.84 -17.46 3.92
C GLU A 226 -17.34 -17.79 4.06
N GLY A 227 -18.21 -16.85 3.73
CA GLY A 227 -19.67 -17.05 3.77
C GLY A 227 -20.17 -18.16 2.84
N THR A 228 -19.55 -18.32 1.68
CA THR A 228 -19.90 -19.37 0.70
C THR A 228 -19.39 -20.74 1.12
N SER A 229 -18.24 -20.83 1.77
CA SER A 229 -17.66 -22.08 2.27
C SER A 229 -18.45 -22.65 3.46
N GLY A 230 -19.01 -21.79 4.31
CA GLY A 230 -19.83 -22.19 5.47
C GLY A 230 -21.18 -22.84 5.09
N ILE A 231 -21.74 -22.48 3.93
CA ILE A 231 -23.03 -23.03 3.45
C ILE A 231 -22.82 -24.41 2.80
N ALA A 232 -21.66 -24.65 2.17
CA ALA A 232 -21.36 -25.91 1.52
C ALA A 232 -21.00 -27.06 2.51
N ALA A 233 -20.64 -26.74 3.75
CA ALA A 233 -20.31 -27.72 4.79
C ALA A 233 -21.52 -28.11 5.66
N ALA A 234 -22.70 -27.54 5.42
CA ALA A 234 -23.93 -27.77 6.20
C ALA A 234 -25.03 -28.55 5.43
N VAL A 235 -24.68 -29.19 4.30
CA VAL A 235 -25.59 -30.03 3.49
C VAL A 235 -25.08 -31.51 3.45
#